data_5713243adc012dc9f9e099c263f9102e
#
_entry.id   5713243adc012dc9f9e099c263f9102e
#
_cell.length_a   1.000
_cell.length_b   1.000
_cell.length_c   1.000
_cell.angle_alpha   90.00
_cell.angle_beta   90.00
_cell.angle_gamma   90.00
#
_symmetry.space_group_name_H-M   'P 1'
#
loop_
_entity.id
_entity.type
_entity.pdbx_description
1 polymer ?
#
loop_
_entity_poly.entity_id
_entity_poly.type
_entity_poly.pdbx_seq_one_letter_code
_entity_poly.pdbx_strand_id
1 'polypeptide(L)'
;YESAVPVSFKRDAKTSVKTGDAYAFASKVNSVPLTASEFADAGAEYPIVFAGEGENVIPTAILGVAGERNAFVTSDGTWGGRYIPAFVRRYPFVFGHQAAENQLILHIDESFDGVNENDRGERLFDSEGNRTQYLQNVLAFLQDYQARFNRSRAYCKRLVDLDLLRPMQAQFTMPGGERRSLTGFMTVDREKLKALDPETLGQMMATDELECTFLHLASLRHFAEIAERSGGEGAEDTPLTFQSAKRGDGGAEGDSAEEAKASETAE
;
A
#
# COMPACT_ATOMS: atom_id res chain seq x y z
N TYR A 1 -10.70 -1.25 6.18
CA TYR A 1 -12.16 -1.08 6.25
C TYR A 1 -12.72 -2.14 7.19
N GLU A 2 -13.38 -1.70 8.24
CA GLU A 2 -13.94 -2.60 9.28
C GLU A 2 -15.41 -2.92 8.99
N SER A 3 -16.16 -1.94 8.47
CA SER A 3 -17.60 -2.06 8.18
C SER A 3 -17.97 -1.36 6.87
N ALA A 4 -17.48 -1.88 5.75
CA ALA A 4 -17.79 -1.33 4.44
C ALA A 4 -19.16 -1.81 3.94
N VAL A 5 -20.09 -0.89 3.73
CA VAL A 5 -21.49 -1.15 3.33
C VAL A 5 -21.85 -0.40 2.04
N PRO A 6 -22.72 -0.95 1.18
CA PRO A 6 -23.13 -0.29 -0.06
C PRO A 6 -23.85 1.04 0.19
N VAL A 7 -23.43 2.08 -0.53
CA VAL A 7 -24.08 3.41 -0.49
C VAL A 7 -25.35 3.39 -1.32
N SER A 8 -26.48 3.78 -0.71
CA SER A 8 -27.77 3.90 -1.39
C SER A 8 -28.61 5.02 -0.78
N PHE A 9 -29.46 5.68 -1.58
CA PHE A 9 -30.34 6.71 -1.05
C PHE A 9 -31.28 6.18 0.05
N LYS A 10 -31.79 4.96 -0.12
CA LYS A 10 -32.72 4.36 0.87
C LYS A 10 -32.09 4.27 2.27
N ARG A 11 -30.81 4.01 2.36
CA ARG A 11 -30.09 3.90 3.63
C ARG A 11 -29.47 5.23 4.06
N ASP A 12 -28.85 5.94 3.12
CA ASP A 12 -27.92 7.04 3.38
C ASP A 12 -28.54 8.43 3.13
N ALA A 13 -29.89 8.53 3.06
CA ALA A 13 -30.57 9.79 2.80
C ALA A 13 -30.19 10.94 3.75
N LYS A 14 -29.79 10.61 4.99
CA LYS A 14 -29.37 11.58 6.01
C LYS A 14 -27.86 11.56 6.29
N THR A 15 -27.13 10.66 5.64
CA THR A 15 -25.70 10.47 5.92
C THR A 15 -24.89 11.67 5.42
N SER A 16 -24.12 12.24 6.33
CA SER A 16 -23.08 13.24 6.07
C SER A 16 -21.71 12.68 6.40
N VAL A 17 -20.68 13.15 5.70
CA VAL A 17 -19.30 12.75 5.92
C VAL A 17 -18.47 13.99 6.24
N LYS A 18 -17.97 14.07 7.46
CA LYS A 18 -17.01 15.07 7.86
C LYS A 18 -15.62 14.61 7.45
N THR A 19 -15.13 15.12 6.35
CA THR A 19 -13.72 14.98 5.95
C THR A 19 -12.89 16.08 6.62
N GLY A 20 -11.59 15.90 6.71
CA GLY A 20 -10.65 16.86 7.28
C GLY A 20 -9.26 16.27 7.34
N ASP A 21 -8.39 16.90 8.09
CA ASP A 21 -6.97 16.51 8.20
C ASP A 21 -6.74 15.34 9.20
N ALA A 22 -7.80 14.62 9.56
CA ALA A 22 -7.74 13.52 10.52
C ALA A 22 -7.42 12.19 9.81
N TYR A 23 -6.19 11.74 9.94
CA TYR A 23 -5.68 10.47 9.37
C TYR A 23 -5.38 9.41 10.45
N ALA A 24 -5.96 9.55 11.64
CA ALA A 24 -5.77 8.61 12.76
C ALA A 24 -6.11 7.16 12.36
N PHE A 25 -7.08 6.96 11.46
CA PHE A 25 -7.44 5.65 10.91
C PHE A 25 -6.26 4.95 10.21
N ALA A 26 -5.30 5.71 9.67
CA ALA A 26 -4.12 5.19 8.99
C ALA A 26 -2.90 5.00 9.94
N SER A 27 -3.04 5.27 11.24
CA SER A 27 -1.91 5.25 12.20
C SER A 27 -1.22 3.88 12.32
N LYS A 28 -1.96 2.80 12.06
CA LYS A 28 -1.46 1.41 12.09
C LYS A 28 -1.09 0.85 10.73
N VAL A 29 -1.14 1.66 9.68
CA VAL A 29 -0.87 1.22 8.29
C VAL A 29 0.56 1.59 7.92
N ASN A 30 1.46 0.63 7.91
CA ASN A 30 2.89 0.84 7.62
C ASN A 30 3.25 0.80 6.12
N SER A 31 2.32 0.45 5.27
CA SER A 31 2.50 0.43 3.81
C SER A 31 1.16 0.54 3.08
N VAL A 32 1.16 1.16 1.91
CA VAL A 32 -0.06 1.33 1.10
C VAL A 32 0.23 1.14 -0.38
N PRO A 33 -0.71 0.59 -1.15
CA PRO A 33 -0.63 0.57 -2.60
C PRO A 33 -0.49 1.98 -3.17
N LEU A 34 0.33 2.10 -4.22
CA LEU A 34 0.44 3.31 -5.04
C LEU A 34 -0.02 3.05 -6.46
N THR A 35 -0.43 4.10 -7.14
CA THR A 35 -0.49 4.09 -8.60
C THR A 35 0.81 4.65 -9.18
N ALA A 36 1.20 4.20 -10.38
CA ALA A 36 2.42 4.66 -11.04
C ALA A 36 2.41 6.19 -11.28
N SER A 37 1.23 6.77 -11.48
CA SER A 37 1.07 8.23 -11.62
C SER A 37 1.37 9.03 -10.34
N GLU A 38 1.51 8.37 -9.19
CA GLU A 38 1.88 9.00 -7.92
C GLU A 38 3.40 8.97 -7.67
N PHE A 39 4.19 8.29 -8.52
CA PHE A 39 5.60 8.05 -8.24
C PHE A 39 6.43 9.32 -8.10
N ALA A 40 6.12 10.36 -8.87
CA ALA A 40 6.83 11.64 -8.80
C ALA A 40 6.65 12.31 -7.42
N ASP A 41 5.40 12.39 -6.95
CA ASP A 41 5.09 13.03 -5.66
C ASP A 41 5.45 12.12 -4.48
N ALA A 42 5.02 10.84 -4.53
CA ALA A 42 5.27 9.87 -3.48
C ALA A 42 6.76 9.54 -3.33
N GLY A 43 7.48 9.37 -4.44
CA GLY A 43 8.91 9.06 -4.45
C GLY A 43 9.82 10.17 -3.92
N ALA A 44 9.28 11.37 -3.73
CA ALA A 44 9.96 12.47 -3.07
C ALA A 44 9.97 12.37 -1.53
N GLU A 45 9.16 11.47 -0.95
CA GLU A 45 9.02 11.31 0.51
C GLU A 45 9.06 9.86 0.99
N TYR A 46 8.61 8.91 0.16
CA TYR A 46 8.45 7.51 0.56
C TYR A 46 9.32 6.58 -0.26
N PRO A 47 9.91 5.54 0.33
CA PRO A 47 10.40 4.43 -0.46
C PRO A 47 9.24 3.78 -1.20
N ILE A 48 9.37 3.66 -2.51
CA ILE A 48 8.45 2.91 -3.36
C ILE A 48 9.09 1.55 -3.58
N VAL A 49 8.36 0.49 -3.32
CA VAL A 49 8.79 -0.90 -3.54
C VAL A 49 7.71 -1.65 -4.31
N PHE A 50 8.00 -2.89 -4.69
CA PHE A 50 7.01 -3.77 -5.31
C PHE A 50 6.68 -4.89 -4.32
N ALA A 51 5.40 -5.13 -4.05
CA ALA A 51 4.92 -6.16 -3.13
C ALA A 51 3.93 -7.09 -3.82
N GLY A 52 3.83 -8.33 -3.36
CA GLY A 52 2.99 -9.37 -3.96
C GLY A 52 3.79 -10.38 -4.78
N GLU A 53 3.08 -11.31 -5.42
CA GLU A 53 3.67 -12.40 -6.20
C GLU A 53 2.97 -12.55 -7.56
N GLY A 54 3.72 -12.92 -8.59
CA GLY A 54 3.21 -13.18 -9.92
C GLY A 54 2.42 -11.99 -10.49
N GLU A 55 1.18 -12.22 -10.87
CA GLU A 55 0.29 -11.18 -11.44
C GLU A 55 -0.28 -10.20 -10.39
N ASN A 56 -0.08 -10.48 -9.10
CA ASN A 56 -0.55 -9.64 -8.01
C ASN A 56 0.52 -8.67 -7.49
N VAL A 57 1.64 -8.53 -8.21
CA VAL A 57 2.65 -7.52 -7.87
C VAL A 57 2.08 -6.13 -8.08
N ILE A 58 2.22 -5.27 -7.06
CA ILE A 58 1.76 -3.88 -7.07
C ILE A 58 2.83 -2.95 -6.49
N PRO A 59 2.89 -1.69 -6.93
CA PRO A 59 3.74 -0.69 -6.31
C PRO A 59 3.19 -0.34 -4.93
N THR A 60 4.07 -0.17 -3.98
CA THR A 60 3.72 0.04 -2.58
C THR A 60 4.62 1.11 -1.97
N ALA A 61 4.04 2.11 -1.33
CA ALA A 61 4.77 3.06 -0.50
C ALA A 61 4.98 2.47 0.90
N ILE A 62 6.20 2.57 1.42
CA ILE A 62 6.50 2.21 2.80
C ILE A 62 6.31 3.46 3.66
N LEU A 63 5.45 3.36 4.66
CA LEU A 63 5.08 4.43 5.58
C LEU A 63 5.63 4.21 7.00
N GLY A 64 6.21 3.06 7.26
CA GLY A 64 6.81 2.74 8.57
C GLY A 64 7.61 1.44 8.52
N VAL A 65 8.60 1.33 9.40
CA VAL A 65 9.50 0.16 9.51
C VAL A 65 9.46 -0.50 10.89
N ALA A 66 8.70 0.07 11.82
CA ALA A 66 8.56 -0.42 13.20
C ALA A 66 7.13 -0.93 13.44
N GLY A 67 6.92 -2.24 13.28
CA GLY A 67 5.63 -2.88 13.50
C GLY A 67 4.51 -2.31 12.61
N GLU A 68 3.30 -2.30 13.13
CA GLU A 68 2.11 -1.71 12.48
C GLU A 68 2.01 -0.20 12.80
N ARG A 69 3.02 0.59 12.46
CA ARG A 69 3.04 2.03 12.74
C ARG A 69 3.29 2.81 11.45
N ASN A 70 2.44 3.81 11.22
CA ASN A 70 2.65 4.82 10.21
C ASN A 70 3.50 5.96 10.79
N ALA A 71 4.69 6.19 10.23
CA ALA A 71 5.59 7.24 10.70
C ALA A 71 5.18 8.65 10.24
N PHE A 72 4.14 8.74 9.39
CA PHE A 72 3.61 10.01 8.88
C PHE A 72 2.30 10.44 9.54
N VAL A 73 1.70 9.63 10.37
CA VAL A 73 0.55 10.06 11.19
C VAL A 73 1.07 10.52 12.54
N THR A 74 0.88 11.80 12.82
CA THR A 74 1.31 12.45 14.05
C THR A 74 0.43 12.08 15.24
N SER A 75 0.82 12.43 16.45
CA SER A 75 0.08 12.08 17.68
C SER A 75 -1.31 12.73 17.76
N ASP A 76 -1.53 13.85 17.08
CA ASP A 76 -2.82 14.54 16.94
C ASP A 76 -3.67 14.02 15.78
N GLY A 77 -3.17 12.98 15.07
CA GLY A 77 -3.87 12.32 13.97
C GLY A 77 -3.74 13.04 12.62
N THR A 78 -2.91 14.06 12.50
CA THR A 78 -2.67 14.74 11.22
C THR A 78 -1.61 14.01 10.38
N TRP A 79 -1.55 14.34 9.09
CA TRP A 79 -0.53 13.79 8.19
C TRP A 79 0.71 14.67 8.18
N GLY A 80 1.85 14.12 8.60
CA GLY A 80 3.13 14.82 8.72
C GLY A 80 4.01 14.78 7.47
N GLY A 81 3.47 14.43 6.32
CA GLY A 81 4.13 14.45 5.01
C GLY A 81 3.53 15.52 4.09
N ARG A 82 4.16 15.77 2.93
CA ARG A 82 3.65 16.71 1.91
C ARG A 82 2.66 16.05 0.98
N TYR A 83 2.86 14.76 0.70
CA TYR A 83 2.00 13.98 -0.18
C TYR A 83 1.21 12.93 0.60
N ILE A 84 -0.08 12.83 0.35
CA ILE A 84 -0.93 11.80 0.93
C ILE A 84 -1.31 10.81 -0.17
N PRO A 85 -0.91 9.54 -0.09
CA PRO A 85 -1.24 8.55 -1.11
C PRO A 85 -2.75 8.47 -1.40
N ALA A 86 -3.11 8.31 -2.66
CA ALA A 86 -4.51 8.24 -3.09
C ALA A 86 -5.28 7.10 -2.41
N PHE A 87 -4.59 6.01 -2.07
CA PHE A 87 -5.13 4.91 -1.28
C PHE A 87 -5.61 5.35 0.11
N VAL A 88 -4.91 6.28 0.75
CA VAL A 88 -5.31 6.87 2.04
C VAL A 88 -6.43 7.87 1.83
N ARG A 89 -6.31 8.75 0.83
CA ARG A 89 -7.30 9.82 0.55
C ARG A 89 -8.68 9.31 0.15
N ARG A 90 -8.80 8.09 -0.39
CA ARG A 90 -10.09 7.52 -0.77
C ARG A 90 -10.96 7.10 0.42
N TYR A 91 -10.34 6.90 1.60
CA TYR A 91 -11.08 6.52 2.79
C TYR A 91 -12.05 7.64 3.23
N PRO A 92 -13.28 7.34 3.64
CA PRO A 92 -13.83 6.02 3.95
C PRO A 92 -14.49 5.28 2.78
N PHE A 93 -14.32 5.73 1.55
CA PHE A 93 -15.00 5.17 0.39
C PHE A 93 -14.16 4.11 -0.32
N VAL A 94 -14.83 3.10 -0.88
CA VAL A 94 -14.20 2.05 -1.69
C VAL A 94 -15.20 1.48 -2.69
N PHE A 95 -14.72 1.06 -3.86
CA PHE A 95 -15.53 0.21 -4.73
C PHE A 95 -15.47 -1.24 -4.28
N GLY A 96 -16.65 -1.83 -4.00
CA GLY A 96 -16.84 -3.27 -3.87
C GLY A 96 -17.27 -3.88 -5.20
N HIS A 97 -16.91 -5.12 -5.42
CA HIS A 97 -17.29 -5.87 -6.63
C HIS A 97 -18.54 -6.69 -6.36
N GLN A 98 -19.61 -6.42 -7.06
CA GLN A 98 -20.80 -7.29 -7.05
C GLN A 98 -20.63 -8.35 -8.14
N ALA A 99 -20.25 -9.55 -7.73
CA ALA A 99 -19.91 -10.64 -8.64
C ALA A 99 -21.08 -11.03 -9.58
N ALA A 100 -22.32 -10.91 -9.12
CA ALA A 100 -23.52 -11.30 -9.90
C ALA A 100 -23.76 -10.40 -11.14
N GLU A 101 -23.37 -9.13 -11.10
CA GLU A 101 -23.66 -8.14 -12.15
C GLU A 101 -22.41 -7.57 -12.80
N ASN A 102 -21.21 -8.03 -12.40
CA ASN A 102 -19.92 -7.49 -12.83
C ASN A 102 -19.85 -5.95 -12.72
N GLN A 103 -20.49 -5.38 -11.69
CA GLN A 103 -20.56 -3.95 -11.45
C GLN A 103 -19.75 -3.55 -10.21
N LEU A 104 -19.18 -2.36 -10.28
CA LEU A 104 -18.54 -1.72 -9.13
C LEU A 104 -19.59 -0.93 -8.36
N ILE A 105 -19.80 -1.26 -7.11
CA ILE A 105 -20.71 -0.56 -6.19
C ILE A 105 -19.89 0.25 -5.22
N LEU A 106 -20.29 1.50 -5.01
CA LEU A 106 -19.71 2.35 -3.98
C LEU A 106 -20.09 1.82 -2.60
N HIS A 107 -19.07 1.65 -1.75
CA HIS A 107 -19.21 1.35 -0.33
C HIS A 107 -18.63 2.49 0.50
N ILE A 108 -19.17 2.65 1.70
CA ILE A 108 -18.62 3.53 2.73
C ILE A 108 -18.34 2.71 3.98
N ASP A 109 -17.22 3.00 4.64
CA ASP A 109 -16.91 2.40 5.94
C ASP A 109 -17.61 3.18 7.05
N GLU A 110 -18.63 2.56 7.66
CA GLU A 110 -19.42 3.15 8.73
C GLU A 110 -18.65 3.31 10.05
N SER A 111 -17.52 2.59 10.20
CA SER A 111 -16.65 2.72 11.37
C SER A 111 -15.85 4.03 11.39
N PHE A 112 -15.88 4.81 10.30
CA PHE A 112 -15.21 6.10 10.26
C PHE A 112 -15.94 7.15 11.10
N ASP A 113 -15.24 7.74 12.06
CA ASP A 113 -15.79 8.76 12.98
C ASP A 113 -16.41 9.98 12.30
N GLY A 114 -16.05 10.24 11.06
CA GLY A 114 -16.60 11.32 10.23
C GLY A 114 -17.97 11.02 9.65
N VAL A 115 -18.39 9.75 9.58
CA VAL A 115 -19.74 9.37 9.11
C VAL A 115 -20.76 9.69 10.19
N ASN A 116 -21.79 10.44 9.84
CA ASN A 116 -22.80 10.88 10.82
C ASN A 116 -24.14 11.24 10.16
N GLU A 117 -25.20 11.33 10.97
CA GLU A 117 -26.53 11.79 10.56
C GLU A 117 -26.91 13.17 11.18
N ASN A 118 -25.90 13.91 11.66
CA ASN A 118 -26.07 15.17 12.38
C ASN A 118 -25.75 16.39 11.50
N ASP A 119 -25.79 16.25 10.17
CA ASP A 119 -25.49 17.28 9.18
C ASP A 119 -24.09 17.93 9.36
N ARG A 120 -23.12 17.16 9.90
CA ARG A 120 -21.73 17.62 10.03
C ARG A 120 -20.94 17.15 8.82
N GLY A 121 -20.42 18.11 8.03
CA GLY A 121 -19.68 17.83 6.80
C GLY A 121 -20.57 17.81 5.56
N GLU A 122 -20.22 16.99 4.56
CA GLU A 122 -20.87 16.94 3.28
C GLU A 122 -21.93 15.83 3.21
N ARG A 123 -23.15 16.15 2.80
CA ARG A 123 -24.21 15.14 2.61
C ARG A 123 -23.95 14.31 1.37
N LEU A 124 -24.35 13.04 1.41
CA LEU A 124 -24.24 12.15 0.26
C LEU A 124 -25.36 12.38 -0.76
N PHE A 125 -26.56 12.67 -0.28
CA PHE A 125 -27.76 12.90 -1.10
C PHE A 125 -28.46 14.20 -0.72
N ASP A 126 -29.11 14.82 -1.70
CA ASP A 126 -29.99 15.97 -1.48
C ASP A 126 -31.37 15.52 -1.01
N SER A 127 -32.30 16.49 -0.80
CA SER A 127 -33.66 16.22 -0.36
C SER A 127 -34.53 15.50 -1.40
N GLU A 128 -34.13 15.50 -2.66
CA GLU A 128 -34.85 14.86 -3.77
C GLU A 128 -34.28 13.45 -4.07
N GLY A 129 -33.20 13.04 -3.37
CA GLY A 129 -32.56 11.77 -3.56
C GLY A 129 -31.49 11.77 -4.65
N ASN A 130 -31.10 12.93 -5.17
CA ASN A 130 -30.00 13.04 -6.12
C ASN A 130 -28.67 13.03 -5.38
N ARG A 131 -27.63 12.53 -6.06
CA ARG A 131 -26.26 12.58 -5.55
C ARG A 131 -25.78 14.03 -5.46
N THR A 132 -25.28 14.41 -4.31
CA THR A 132 -24.65 15.74 -4.13
C THR A 132 -23.38 15.87 -4.97
N GLN A 133 -22.89 17.11 -5.14
CA GLN A 133 -21.62 17.35 -5.82
C GLN A 133 -20.46 16.62 -5.12
N TYR A 134 -20.50 16.55 -3.78
CA TYR A 134 -19.51 15.81 -3.00
C TYR A 134 -19.48 14.34 -3.40
N LEU A 135 -20.64 13.66 -3.42
CA LEU A 135 -20.71 12.25 -3.78
C LEU A 135 -20.30 12.01 -5.24
N GLN A 136 -20.63 12.94 -6.15
CA GLN A 136 -20.18 12.88 -7.54
C GLN A 136 -18.66 12.99 -7.65
N ASN A 137 -18.02 13.88 -6.89
CA ASN A 137 -16.56 14.04 -6.83
C ASN A 137 -15.90 12.78 -6.26
N VAL A 138 -16.46 12.16 -5.22
CA VAL A 138 -15.98 10.88 -4.66
C VAL A 138 -16.01 9.79 -5.73
N LEU A 139 -17.11 9.66 -6.46
CA LEU A 139 -17.23 8.66 -7.53
C LEU A 139 -16.23 8.89 -8.64
N ALA A 140 -16.05 10.12 -9.10
CA ALA A 140 -15.08 10.47 -10.14
C ALA A 140 -13.64 10.16 -9.68
N PHE A 141 -13.31 10.50 -8.42
CA PHE A 141 -12.00 10.20 -7.84
C PHE A 141 -11.73 8.69 -7.79
N LEU A 142 -12.69 7.88 -7.35
CA LEU A 142 -12.53 6.43 -7.27
C LEU A 142 -12.44 5.77 -8.65
N GLN A 143 -13.16 6.28 -9.63
CA GLN A 143 -13.08 5.80 -11.03
C GLN A 143 -11.70 6.09 -11.63
N ASP A 144 -11.19 7.30 -11.44
CA ASP A 144 -9.85 7.68 -11.88
C ASP A 144 -8.77 6.84 -11.16
N TYR A 145 -8.89 6.67 -9.84
CA TYR A 145 -8.01 5.81 -9.06
C TYR A 145 -7.99 4.37 -9.60
N GLN A 146 -9.16 3.79 -9.90
CA GLN A 146 -9.25 2.44 -10.44
C GLN A 146 -8.58 2.31 -11.81
N ALA A 147 -8.77 3.31 -12.68
CA ALA A 147 -8.13 3.34 -14.00
C ALA A 147 -6.59 3.44 -13.88
N ARG A 148 -6.10 4.30 -13.00
CA ARG A 148 -4.65 4.44 -12.70
C ARG A 148 -4.08 3.18 -12.08
N PHE A 149 -4.82 2.55 -11.16
CA PHE A 149 -4.40 1.29 -10.54
C PHE A 149 -4.26 0.15 -11.57
N ASN A 150 -5.19 0.05 -12.52
CA ASN A 150 -5.10 -0.93 -13.59
C ASN A 150 -3.88 -0.71 -14.50
N ARG A 151 -3.53 0.55 -14.81
CA ARG A 151 -2.28 0.87 -15.54
C ARG A 151 -1.04 0.47 -14.74
N SER A 152 -1.06 0.69 -13.43
CA SER A 152 0.04 0.31 -12.54
C SER A 152 0.24 -1.20 -12.49
N ARG A 153 -0.85 -1.98 -12.53
CA ARG A 153 -0.77 -3.44 -12.65
C ARG A 153 -0.14 -3.87 -13.98
N ALA A 154 -0.49 -3.22 -15.09
CA ALA A 154 0.13 -3.50 -16.39
C ALA A 154 1.64 -3.21 -16.38
N TYR A 155 2.05 -2.09 -15.79
CA TYR A 155 3.46 -1.77 -15.57
C TYR A 155 4.17 -2.83 -14.72
N CYS A 156 3.61 -3.22 -13.58
CA CYS A 156 4.19 -4.26 -12.73
C CYS A 156 4.30 -5.60 -13.45
N LYS A 157 3.26 -5.97 -14.21
CA LYS A 157 3.30 -7.18 -15.03
C LYS A 157 4.47 -7.14 -16.01
N ARG A 158 4.70 -6.01 -16.66
CA ARG A 158 5.84 -5.84 -17.57
C ARG A 158 7.18 -5.99 -16.86
N LEU A 159 7.34 -5.44 -15.66
CA LEU A 159 8.56 -5.63 -14.86
C LEU A 159 8.80 -7.11 -14.51
N VAL A 160 7.73 -7.84 -14.20
CA VAL A 160 7.78 -9.30 -13.93
C VAL A 160 8.14 -10.07 -15.20
N ASP A 161 7.46 -9.80 -16.33
CA ASP A 161 7.69 -10.47 -17.61
C ASP A 161 9.14 -10.28 -18.13
N LEU A 162 9.74 -9.11 -17.86
CA LEU A 162 11.12 -8.78 -18.19
C LEU A 162 12.14 -9.26 -17.14
N ASP A 163 11.70 -9.98 -16.10
CA ASP A 163 12.53 -10.46 -14.98
C ASP A 163 13.36 -9.33 -14.31
N LEU A 164 12.80 -8.12 -14.25
CA LEU A 164 13.49 -6.95 -13.70
C LEU A 164 13.39 -6.85 -12.18
N LEU A 165 12.48 -7.59 -11.53
CA LEU A 165 12.29 -7.52 -10.09
C LEU A 165 13.16 -8.54 -9.36
N ARG A 166 13.78 -8.09 -8.26
CA ARG A 166 14.53 -8.96 -7.34
C ARG A 166 14.03 -8.80 -5.91
N PRO A 167 13.88 -9.91 -5.16
CA PRO A 167 13.57 -9.85 -3.73
C PRO A 167 14.66 -9.11 -2.96
N MET A 168 14.25 -8.24 -2.06
CA MET A 168 15.13 -7.42 -1.22
C MET A 168 14.68 -7.46 0.23
N GLN A 169 15.63 -7.20 1.12
CA GLN A 169 15.35 -6.88 2.52
C GLN A 169 16.11 -5.61 2.91
N ALA A 170 15.49 -4.79 3.73
CA ALA A 170 16.11 -3.63 4.35
C ALA A 170 16.35 -3.93 5.83
N GLN A 171 17.55 -3.68 6.33
CA GLN A 171 17.92 -3.86 7.73
C GLN A 171 18.16 -2.51 8.37
N PHE A 172 17.62 -2.32 9.55
CA PHE A 172 17.68 -1.08 10.32
C PHE A 172 18.24 -1.38 11.72
N THR A 173 19.03 -0.46 12.23
CA THR A 173 19.40 -0.45 13.66
C THR A 173 18.57 0.65 14.32
N MET A 174 17.62 0.25 15.16
CA MET A 174 16.76 1.19 15.88
C MET A 174 17.53 1.90 17.01
N PRO A 175 17.07 3.07 17.49
CA PRO A 175 17.58 3.67 18.70
C PRO A 175 17.55 2.66 19.84
N GLY A 176 18.69 2.46 20.52
CA GLY A 176 18.83 1.39 21.52
C GLY A 176 19.53 0.14 21.01
N GLY A 177 19.94 0.09 19.72
CA GLY A 177 20.76 -0.99 19.15
C GLY A 177 19.98 -2.22 18.69
N GLU A 178 18.65 -2.23 18.78
CA GLU A 178 17.81 -3.32 18.26
C GLU A 178 17.88 -3.34 16.73
N ARG A 179 18.17 -4.51 16.16
CA ARG A 179 18.14 -4.70 14.69
C ARG A 179 16.77 -5.16 14.26
N ARG A 180 16.22 -4.49 13.26
CA ARG A 180 14.97 -4.86 12.60
C ARG A 180 15.19 -5.06 11.11
N SER A 181 14.38 -5.89 10.50
CA SER A 181 14.39 -6.06 9.05
C SER A 181 12.99 -5.97 8.48
N LEU A 182 12.87 -5.27 7.36
CA LEU A 182 11.69 -5.27 6.50
C LEU A 182 11.95 -6.21 5.34
N THR A 183 11.08 -7.19 5.15
CA THR A 183 11.16 -8.22 4.11
C THR A 183 9.86 -8.29 3.32
N GLY A 184 9.79 -9.17 2.32
CA GLY A 184 8.56 -9.38 1.55
C GLY A 184 8.31 -8.33 0.47
N PHE A 185 9.35 -7.62 0.05
CA PHE A 185 9.28 -6.68 -1.06
C PHE A 185 10.36 -6.94 -2.12
N MET A 186 10.15 -6.36 -3.28
CA MET A 186 11.06 -6.42 -4.42
C MET A 186 11.45 -5.01 -4.85
N THR A 187 12.60 -4.91 -5.49
CA THR A 187 13.08 -3.70 -6.16
C THR A 187 13.51 -4.04 -7.58
N VAL A 188 13.60 -3.03 -8.44
CA VAL A 188 14.15 -3.23 -9.78
C VAL A 188 15.65 -3.53 -9.69
N ASP A 189 16.08 -4.58 -10.38
CA ASP A 189 17.49 -4.90 -10.58
C ASP A 189 18.09 -3.97 -11.63
N ARG A 190 18.95 -3.06 -11.18
CA ARG A 190 19.53 -2.03 -12.03
C ARG A 190 20.44 -2.61 -13.13
N GLU A 191 21.11 -3.72 -12.86
CA GLU A 191 21.99 -4.33 -13.84
C GLU A 191 21.18 -5.04 -14.94
N LYS A 192 20.09 -5.72 -14.58
CA LYS A 192 19.17 -6.28 -15.56
C LYS A 192 18.50 -5.18 -16.40
N LEU A 193 18.10 -4.06 -15.77
CA LEU A 193 17.54 -2.91 -16.49
C LEU A 193 18.51 -2.37 -17.54
N LYS A 194 19.78 -2.22 -17.20
CA LYS A 194 20.82 -1.75 -18.13
C LYS A 194 21.12 -2.75 -19.25
N ALA A 195 20.86 -4.03 -19.03
CA ALA A 195 21.10 -5.10 -20.00
C ALA A 195 19.94 -5.29 -20.98
N LEU A 196 18.84 -4.57 -20.83
CA LEU A 196 17.73 -4.59 -21.79
C LEU A 196 18.17 -4.07 -23.15
N ASP A 197 17.58 -4.63 -24.20
CA ASP A 197 17.79 -4.18 -25.55
C ASP A 197 17.22 -2.77 -25.80
N PRO A 198 17.75 -2.01 -26.78
CA PRO A 198 17.31 -0.63 -27.02
C PRO A 198 15.84 -0.50 -27.43
N GLU A 199 15.25 -1.53 -28.07
CA GLU A 199 13.85 -1.50 -28.48
C GLU A 199 12.94 -1.57 -27.27
N THR A 200 13.21 -2.50 -26.33
CA THR A 200 12.47 -2.62 -25.06
C THR A 200 12.60 -1.36 -24.22
N LEU A 201 13.80 -0.78 -24.12
CA LEU A 201 13.98 0.50 -23.41
C LEU A 201 13.22 1.64 -24.07
N GLY A 202 13.19 1.69 -25.41
CA GLY A 202 12.43 2.68 -26.18
C GLY A 202 10.91 2.55 -25.94
N GLN A 203 10.40 1.34 -25.86
CA GLN A 203 8.99 1.08 -25.52
C GLN A 203 8.65 1.51 -24.09
N MET A 204 9.51 1.20 -23.10
CA MET A 204 9.31 1.65 -21.71
C MET A 204 9.38 3.17 -21.57
N MET A 205 10.21 3.83 -22.36
CA MET A 205 10.28 5.30 -22.41
C MET A 205 8.99 5.90 -22.99
N ALA A 206 8.45 5.32 -24.05
CA ALA A 206 7.23 5.80 -24.72
C ALA A 206 5.97 5.68 -23.85
N THR A 207 5.99 4.83 -22.84
CA THR A 207 4.87 4.57 -21.91
C THR A 207 5.09 5.15 -20.51
N ASP A 208 6.13 5.96 -20.30
CA ASP A 208 6.56 6.54 -19.03
C ASP A 208 6.98 5.51 -17.96
N GLU A 209 7.04 4.22 -18.33
CA GLU A 209 7.42 3.13 -17.42
C GLU A 209 8.89 3.22 -16.99
N LEU A 210 9.75 3.72 -17.89
CA LEU A 210 11.16 3.93 -17.56
C LEU A 210 11.34 5.06 -16.54
N GLU A 211 10.57 6.15 -16.66
CA GLU A 211 10.55 7.23 -15.65
C GLU A 211 10.09 6.69 -14.29
N CYS A 212 8.97 5.96 -14.24
CA CYS A 212 8.50 5.31 -13.00
C CYS A 212 9.57 4.41 -12.40
N THR A 213 10.31 3.66 -13.23
CA THR A 213 11.39 2.79 -12.78
C THR A 213 12.53 3.56 -12.11
N PHE A 214 12.94 4.69 -12.68
CA PHE A 214 14.00 5.53 -12.07
C PHE A 214 13.51 6.27 -10.83
N LEU A 215 12.26 6.74 -10.80
CA LEU A 215 11.65 7.33 -9.61
C LEU A 215 11.60 6.33 -8.46
N HIS A 216 11.20 5.06 -8.73
CA HIS A 216 11.28 3.99 -7.75
C HIS A 216 12.71 3.82 -7.22
N LEU A 217 13.71 3.68 -8.10
CA LEU A 217 15.11 3.50 -7.68
C LEU A 217 15.63 4.68 -6.85
N ALA A 218 15.25 5.91 -7.22
CA ALA A 218 15.64 7.11 -6.48
C ALA A 218 14.97 7.20 -5.10
N SER A 219 13.73 6.72 -4.99
CA SER A 219 12.95 6.79 -3.74
C SER A 219 13.51 5.89 -2.63
N LEU A 220 14.29 4.86 -2.97
CA LEU A 220 14.83 3.91 -1.97
C LEU A 220 15.72 4.58 -0.91
N ARG A 221 16.29 5.75 -1.21
CA ARG A 221 17.05 6.54 -0.23
C ARG A 221 16.23 6.93 1.00
N HIS A 222 14.90 7.08 0.87
CA HIS A 222 14.00 7.48 1.96
C HIS A 222 13.79 6.39 3.01
N PHE A 223 14.30 5.17 2.80
CA PHE A 223 14.31 4.17 3.85
C PHE A 223 15.04 4.62 5.12
N ALA A 224 16.13 5.40 4.99
CA ALA A 224 16.84 5.96 6.13
C ALA A 224 15.94 6.95 6.91
N GLU A 225 15.29 7.88 6.22
CA GLU A 225 14.39 8.87 6.81
C GLU A 225 13.21 8.23 7.54
N ILE A 226 12.62 7.16 6.99
CA ILE A 226 11.53 6.44 7.64
C ILE A 226 12.01 5.68 8.88
N ALA A 227 13.21 5.13 8.86
CA ALA A 227 13.80 4.49 10.03
C ALA A 227 13.96 5.50 11.18
N GLU A 228 14.48 6.70 10.89
CA GLU A 228 14.59 7.81 11.83
C GLU A 228 13.22 8.22 12.41
N ARG A 229 12.22 8.49 11.53
CA ARG A 229 10.86 8.83 11.95
C ARG A 229 10.20 7.72 12.79
N SER A 230 10.55 6.47 12.52
CA SER A 230 10.00 5.31 13.27
C SER A 230 10.69 5.11 14.63
N GLY A 231 11.90 5.61 14.81
CA GLY A 231 12.71 5.45 16.01
C GLY A 231 12.51 6.51 17.09
N GLY A 232 11.87 7.65 16.79
CA GLY A 232 11.74 8.79 17.69
C GLY A 232 12.99 9.68 17.72
N GLU A 233 12.98 10.72 18.59
CA GLU A 233 14.09 11.67 18.73
C GLU A 233 15.41 10.95 19.09
N GLY A 234 16.44 11.11 18.24
CA GLY A 234 17.79 10.63 18.50
C GLY A 234 18.32 9.55 17.56
N ALA A 235 17.64 9.24 16.48
CA ALA A 235 18.15 8.32 15.44
C ALA A 235 19.16 9.02 14.49
N GLU A 236 20.25 9.56 15.06
CA GLU A 236 21.41 9.97 14.27
C GLU A 236 22.16 8.71 13.79
N ASP A 237 22.45 8.63 12.48
CA ASP A 237 23.23 7.55 11.83
C ASP A 237 22.64 6.11 11.95
N THR A 238 21.41 5.89 11.52
CA THR A 238 20.91 4.52 11.35
C THR A 238 21.52 3.86 10.12
N PRO A 239 22.45 2.89 10.27
CA PRO A 239 23.03 2.22 9.10
C PRO A 239 21.96 1.39 8.39
N LEU A 240 21.72 1.74 7.13
CA LEU A 240 20.81 1.03 6.25
C LEU A 240 21.61 0.05 5.38
N THR A 241 21.26 -1.22 5.45
CA THR A 241 21.85 -2.25 4.60
C THR A 241 20.78 -2.92 3.75
N PHE A 242 20.96 -2.87 2.43
CA PHE A 242 20.16 -3.63 1.49
C PHE A 242 20.84 -4.94 1.16
N GLN A 243 20.13 -6.04 1.31
CA GLN A 243 20.59 -7.37 0.93
C GLN A 243 19.56 -8.04 0.03
N SER A 244 20.04 -8.79 -0.97
CA SER A 244 19.17 -9.71 -1.70
C SER A 244 18.58 -10.72 -0.73
N ALA A 245 17.26 -10.82 -0.67
CA ALA A 245 16.62 -11.88 0.09
C ALA A 245 16.95 -13.22 -0.59
N LYS A 246 17.44 -14.20 0.18
CA LYS A 246 17.58 -15.56 -0.34
C LYS A 246 16.20 -16.06 -0.74
N ARG A 247 16.03 -16.58 -1.95
CA ARG A 247 14.85 -17.38 -2.29
C ARG A 247 14.76 -18.47 -1.25
N GLY A 248 13.68 -18.50 -0.49
CA GLY A 248 13.36 -19.63 0.39
C GLY A 248 13.22 -20.86 -0.49
N ASP A 249 14.19 -21.74 -0.39
CA ASP A 249 14.08 -23.09 -0.95
C ASP A 249 12.99 -23.77 -0.12
N GLY A 250 11.82 -24.01 -0.71
CA GLY A 250 10.70 -24.67 -0.09
C GLY A 250 11.02 -26.17 0.11
N GLY A 251 11.95 -26.45 0.99
CA GLY A 251 12.22 -27.77 1.52
C GLY A 251 11.15 -28.12 2.55
N ALA A 252 10.13 -28.82 2.13
CA ALA A 252 9.29 -29.60 3.03
C ALA A 252 10.16 -30.74 3.59
N GLU A 253 10.79 -30.53 4.73
CA GLU A 253 11.25 -31.64 5.55
C GLU A 253 10.04 -32.14 6.35
N GLY A 254 9.51 -33.26 5.87
CA GLY A 254 8.59 -34.07 6.62
C GLY A 254 9.27 -34.65 7.84
N ASP A 255 8.80 -34.26 9.01
CA ASP A 255 9.12 -34.94 10.25
C ASP A 255 8.27 -36.20 10.34
N SER A 256 8.93 -37.32 9.98
CA SER A 256 8.39 -38.65 10.09
C SER A 256 8.73 -39.23 11.43
N ALA A 257 7.68 -39.51 12.18
CA ALA A 257 7.55 -40.69 13.03
C ALA A 257 8.60 -40.96 14.11
N GLU A 258 8.22 -40.75 15.32
CA GLU A 258 8.68 -41.58 16.42
C GLU A 258 7.48 -42.36 16.99
N GLU A 259 7.31 -43.62 16.47
CA GLU A 259 6.52 -44.64 17.11
C GLU A 259 7.20 -45.06 18.41
N ALA A 260 6.65 -44.63 19.52
CA ALA A 260 6.98 -45.22 20.80
C ALA A 260 6.15 -46.49 21.04
N LYS A 261 6.83 -47.62 21.03
CA LYS A 261 6.37 -48.90 21.60
C LYS A 261 6.05 -48.70 23.07
N ALA A 262 4.87 -49.05 23.46
CA ALA A 262 4.57 -49.46 24.84
C ALA A 262 3.83 -50.77 24.86
N SER A 263 4.58 -51.71 25.31
CA SER A 263 4.32 -53.07 25.75
C SER A 263 2.96 -53.34 26.39
N GLU A 264 2.34 -54.41 25.93
CA GLU A 264 1.82 -55.58 26.66
C GLU A 264 2.15 -55.64 28.16
N THR A 265 1.13 -55.75 29.02
CA THR A 265 0.96 -56.79 30.03
C THR A 265 -0.41 -56.64 30.71
N ALA A 266 -1.21 -57.68 30.56
CA ALA A 266 -1.84 -58.57 31.57
C ALA A 266 -2.80 -57.89 32.59
N GLU A 267 -4.01 -58.17 32.62
CA GLU A 267 -4.89 -59.27 33.06
C GLU A 267 -6.34 -58.94 32.75
#